data_db00ca2d633c1aaff6325e1780ce9c2c
#
_entry.id   db00ca2d633c1aaff6325e1780ce9c2c
#
_cell.length_a   1.000
_cell.length_b   1.000
_cell.length_c   1.000
_cell.angle_alpha   90.00
_cell.angle_beta   90.00
_cell.angle_gamma   90.00
#
_symmetry.space_group_name_H-M   'P 1'
#
loop_
_entity.id
_entity.type
_entity.pdbx_description
1 polymer ?
#
loop_
_entity_poly.entity_id
_entity_poly.type
_entity_poly.pdbx_seq_one_letter_code
_entity_poly.pdbx_strand_id
1 'polypeptide(L)'
;MRPNGFHALQVHGGSGFTEHFPVSQYMRDVRIALIYEGTNGVQALDLVGRKLAANGGRAVMSFFAEIDAYVAAHTGEAVKPFMDGLMDAKAKLQEGTFWLMQNGLSNPDNAGAASTDYLHLFGLTALAYMWAQIAVTAQARIEAGDADPFYAAKLTVGRYFVQRLLPDAGAHLAKLTTGSELMMALPAEAF
;
A
#
# COMPACT_ATOMS: atom_id res chain seq x y z
N MET A 1 3.83 5.01 -3.97
CA MET A 1 3.31 5.25 -5.34
C MET A 1 4.23 6.20 -6.07
N ARG A 2 4.95 5.77 -7.08
CA ARG A 2 5.59 6.70 -8.02
C ARG A 2 4.46 7.28 -8.88
N PRO A 3 4.24 8.59 -8.88
CA PRO A 3 3.14 9.16 -9.64
C PRO A 3 3.30 8.82 -11.12
N ASN A 4 2.23 8.41 -11.79
CA ASN A 4 2.22 8.16 -13.23
C ASN A 4 2.79 9.34 -14.05
N GLY A 5 2.75 10.56 -13.50
CA GLY A 5 3.37 11.74 -14.08
C GLY A 5 4.88 11.64 -14.29
N PHE A 6 5.64 10.99 -13.38
CA PHE A 6 7.07 10.76 -13.58
C PHE A 6 7.34 9.81 -14.75
N HIS A 7 6.57 8.73 -14.86
CA HIS A 7 6.71 7.80 -15.98
C HIS A 7 6.33 8.45 -17.30
N ALA A 8 5.29 9.27 -17.32
CA ALA A 8 4.89 10.03 -18.49
C ALA A 8 5.99 11.00 -18.94
N LEU A 9 6.60 11.77 -18.02
CA LEU A 9 7.76 12.61 -18.33
C LEU A 9 8.91 11.80 -18.94
N GLN A 10 9.22 10.64 -18.36
CA GLN A 10 10.31 9.78 -18.83
C GLN A 10 10.05 9.23 -20.24
N VAL A 11 8.80 8.84 -20.53
CA VAL A 11 8.41 8.36 -21.87
C VAL A 11 8.55 9.46 -22.93
N HIS A 12 8.25 10.72 -22.59
CA HIS A 12 8.45 11.86 -23.49
C HIS A 12 9.93 12.25 -23.70
N GLY A 13 10.86 11.67 -22.93
CA GLY A 13 12.29 12.00 -23.01
C GLY A 13 12.56 13.49 -22.76
N GLY A 14 13.46 14.12 -23.53
CA GLY A 14 13.77 15.54 -23.40
C GLY A 14 12.55 16.46 -23.58
N SER A 15 11.57 16.08 -24.38
CA SER A 15 10.34 16.85 -24.57
C SER A 15 9.46 16.89 -23.33
N GLY A 16 9.53 15.88 -22.46
CA GLY A 16 8.82 15.87 -21.17
C GLY A 16 9.31 16.94 -20.21
N PHE A 17 10.56 17.40 -20.35
CA PHE A 17 11.12 18.49 -19.54
C PHE A 17 10.61 19.87 -19.99
N THR A 18 10.19 20.03 -21.24
CA THR A 18 9.71 21.30 -21.79
C THR A 18 8.23 21.51 -21.51
N GLU A 19 7.76 22.77 -21.57
CA GLU A 19 6.34 23.10 -21.40
C GLU A 19 5.50 22.95 -22.66
N HIS A 20 6.09 22.52 -23.79
CA HIS A 20 5.35 22.23 -25.02
C HIS A 20 4.33 21.10 -24.86
N PHE A 21 4.61 20.17 -23.93
CA PHE A 21 3.70 19.08 -23.58
C PHE A 21 3.17 19.29 -22.16
N PRO A 22 1.85 19.13 -21.93
CA PRO A 22 1.24 19.40 -20.62
C PRO A 22 1.61 18.38 -19.51
N VAL A 23 2.48 17.43 -19.80
CA VAL A 23 2.85 16.35 -18.87
C VAL A 23 3.51 16.88 -17.60
N SER A 24 4.33 17.94 -17.70
CA SER A 24 4.95 18.60 -16.56
C SER A 24 3.92 19.27 -15.64
N GLN A 25 2.83 19.80 -16.22
CA GLN A 25 1.71 20.36 -15.47
C GLN A 25 1.00 19.29 -14.66
N TYR A 26 0.66 18.15 -15.27
CA TYR A 26 0.02 17.05 -14.55
C TYR A 26 0.87 16.53 -13.38
N MET A 27 2.21 16.50 -13.53
CA MET A 27 3.10 16.13 -12.45
C MET A 27 3.04 17.14 -11.29
N ARG A 28 3.03 18.45 -11.58
CA ARG A 28 2.89 19.50 -10.55
C ARG A 28 1.54 19.41 -9.86
N ASP A 29 0.46 19.21 -10.61
CA ASP A 29 -0.90 19.13 -10.07
C ASP A 29 -1.08 17.90 -9.14
N VAL A 30 -0.53 16.76 -9.52
CA VAL A 30 -0.58 15.55 -8.68
C VAL A 30 0.30 15.68 -7.44
N ARG A 31 1.39 16.45 -7.52
CA ARG A 31 2.32 16.63 -6.40
C ARG A 31 1.67 17.24 -5.17
N ILE A 32 0.72 18.14 -5.34
CA ILE A 32 0.04 18.80 -4.22
C ILE A 32 -0.71 17.80 -3.32
N ALA A 33 -1.20 16.69 -3.89
CA ALA A 33 -1.89 15.65 -3.13
C ALA A 33 -1.03 14.97 -2.04
N LEU A 34 0.31 15.11 -2.11
CA LEU A 34 1.23 14.60 -1.11
C LEU A 34 1.53 15.62 0.02
N ILE A 35 1.02 16.83 -0.11
CA ILE A 35 1.43 17.97 0.72
C ILE A 35 0.26 18.56 1.49
N TYR A 36 -0.89 18.79 0.85
CA TYR A 36 -2.03 19.48 1.47
C TYR A 36 -2.87 18.53 2.34
N GLU A 37 -3.66 19.11 3.24
CA GLU A 37 -4.52 18.38 4.21
C GLU A 37 -3.77 17.34 5.06
N GLY A 38 -2.52 17.64 5.36
CA GLY A 38 -1.59 16.75 6.05
C GLY A 38 -0.71 15.98 5.07
N THR A 39 0.59 16.18 5.18
CA THR A 39 1.57 15.48 4.34
C THR A 39 1.51 13.97 4.55
N ASN A 40 2.03 13.20 3.61
CA ASN A 40 2.10 11.74 3.77
C ASN A 40 2.77 11.33 5.08
N GLY A 41 3.82 12.03 5.51
CA GLY A 41 4.50 11.77 6.79
C GLY A 41 3.61 12.04 8.00
N VAL A 42 2.84 13.15 7.99
CA VAL A 42 1.87 13.47 9.06
C VAL A 42 0.78 12.41 9.12
N GLN A 43 0.26 11.96 7.99
CA GLN A 43 -0.75 10.89 7.95
C GLN A 43 -0.18 9.54 8.43
N ALA A 44 1.09 9.25 8.12
CA ALA A 44 1.77 8.06 8.61
C ALA A 44 1.93 8.08 10.14
N LEU A 45 2.36 9.21 10.70
CA LEU A 45 2.47 9.42 12.15
C LEU A 45 1.09 9.34 12.84
N ASP A 46 0.05 9.93 12.25
CA ASP A 46 -1.31 9.85 12.78
C ASP A 46 -1.84 8.41 12.77
N LEU A 47 -1.57 7.65 11.70
CA LEU A 47 -1.96 6.25 11.63
C LEU A 47 -1.33 5.43 12.77
N VAL A 48 -0.02 5.54 12.95
CA VAL A 48 0.73 4.74 13.93
C VAL A 48 0.51 5.24 15.36
N GLY A 49 0.62 6.55 15.57
CA GLY A 49 0.60 7.14 16.91
C GLY A 49 -0.79 7.27 17.52
N ARG A 50 -1.84 7.38 16.71
CA ARG A 50 -3.20 7.63 17.21
C ARG A 50 -4.20 6.57 16.78
N LYS A 51 -4.31 6.30 15.46
CA LYS A 51 -5.38 5.44 14.94
C LYS A 51 -5.17 3.97 15.25
N LEU A 52 -3.93 3.50 15.14
CA LEU A 52 -3.60 2.08 15.35
C LEU A 52 -3.92 1.63 16.78
N ALA A 53 -3.58 2.46 17.77
CA ALA A 53 -3.82 2.16 19.19
C ALA A 53 -5.26 2.45 19.66
N ALA A 54 -6.06 3.18 18.86
CA ALA A 54 -7.40 3.56 19.25
C ALA A 54 -8.28 2.33 19.56
N ASN A 55 -8.98 2.39 20.70
CA ASN A 55 -9.86 1.32 21.18
C ASN A 55 -9.16 -0.05 21.26
N GLY A 56 -7.88 -0.09 21.67
CA GLY A 56 -7.09 -1.31 21.79
C GLY A 56 -6.79 -1.98 20.46
N GLY A 57 -6.69 -1.22 19.36
CA GLY A 57 -6.38 -1.75 18.05
C GLY A 57 -7.58 -2.41 17.33
N ARG A 58 -8.81 -2.22 17.84
CA ARG A 58 -10.02 -2.88 17.30
C ARG A 58 -10.15 -2.71 15.79
N ALA A 59 -9.88 -1.51 15.25
CA ALA A 59 -10.09 -1.24 13.82
C ALA A 59 -9.21 -2.11 12.93
N VAL A 60 -7.91 -2.23 13.25
CA VAL A 60 -7.00 -3.06 12.47
C VAL A 60 -7.32 -4.55 12.62
N MET A 61 -7.72 -5.00 13.82
CA MET A 61 -8.11 -6.38 14.05
C MET A 61 -9.41 -6.74 13.31
N SER A 62 -10.38 -5.81 13.25
CA SER A 62 -11.59 -6.00 12.44
C SER A 62 -11.27 -6.09 10.95
N PHE A 63 -10.33 -5.29 10.45
CA PHE A 63 -9.88 -5.37 9.06
C PHE A 63 -9.23 -6.73 8.73
N PHE A 64 -8.41 -7.26 9.64
CA PHE A 64 -7.84 -8.60 9.46
C PHE A 64 -8.91 -9.69 9.42
N ALA A 65 -9.90 -9.62 10.33
CA ALA A 65 -10.99 -10.58 10.36
C ALA A 65 -11.88 -10.48 9.10
N GLU A 66 -12.09 -9.29 8.57
CA GLU A 66 -12.83 -9.07 7.32
C GLU A 66 -12.12 -9.71 6.12
N ILE A 67 -10.78 -9.55 6.03
CA ILE A 67 -9.98 -10.21 4.99
C ILE A 67 -10.08 -11.74 5.13
N ASP A 68 -9.96 -12.29 6.34
CA ASP A 68 -10.05 -13.73 6.55
C ASP A 68 -11.41 -14.30 6.12
N ALA A 69 -12.49 -13.61 6.51
CA ALA A 69 -13.84 -14.00 6.13
C ALA A 69 -14.03 -13.93 4.60
N TYR A 70 -13.50 -12.88 3.98
CA TYR A 70 -13.59 -12.71 2.53
C TYR A 70 -12.86 -13.81 1.77
N VAL A 71 -11.62 -14.11 2.15
CA VAL A 71 -10.83 -15.18 1.50
C VAL A 71 -11.48 -16.54 1.70
N ALA A 72 -11.99 -16.84 2.89
CA ALA A 72 -12.67 -18.09 3.19
C ALA A 72 -13.94 -18.28 2.32
N ALA A 73 -14.62 -17.20 1.96
CA ALA A 73 -15.82 -17.23 1.12
C ALA A 73 -15.52 -17.36 -0.39
N HIS A 74 -14.27 -17.13 -0.84
CA HIS A 74 -13.93 -17.06 -2.27
C HIS A 74 -12.74 -17.97 -2.60
N THR A 75 -12.99 -19.27 -2.74
CA THR A 75 -11.97 -20.32 -2.92
C THR A 75 -11.76 -20.79 -4.39
N GLY A 76 -12.38 -20.09 -5.37
CA GLY A 76 -12.29 -20.45 -6.79
C GLY A 76 -10.87 -20.33 -7.37
N GLU A 77 -10.44 -21.31 -8.17
CA GLU A 77 -9.09 -21.34 -8.78
C GLU A 77 -8.76 -20.08 -9.60
N ALA A 78 -9.73 -19.51 -10.30
CA ALA A 78 -9.52 -18.30 -11.13
C ALA A 78 -9.13 -17.05 -10.30
N VAL A 79 -9.59 -16.96 -9.06
CA VAL A 79 -9.32 -15.84 -8.15
C VAL A 79 -8.24 -16.17 -7.11
N LYS A 80 -7.81 -17.42 -7.04
CA LYS A 80 -6.80 -17.89 -6.08
C LYS A 80 -5.53 -17.04 -6.03
N PRO A 81 -4.91 -16.60 -7.14
CA PRO A 81 -3.71 -15.75 -7.07
C PRO A 81 -3.93 -14.43 -6.32
N PHE A 82 -5.14 -13.88 -6.36
CA PHE A 82 -5.49 -12.66 -5.63
C PHE A 82 -5.66 -12.94 -4.14
N MET A 83 -6.26 -14.07 -3.79
CA MET A 83 -6.45 -14.48 -2.39
C MET A 83 -5.11 -14.81 -1.73
N ASP A 84 -4.24 -15.56 -2.41
CA ASP A 84 -2.90 -15.90 -1.93
C ASP A 84 -2.06 -14.62 -1.71
N GLY A 85 -2.07 -13.69 -2.68
CA GLY A 85 -1.38 -12.42 -2.55
C GLY A 85 -1.92 -11.54 -1.43
N LEU A 86 -3.23 -11.49 -1.25
CA LEU A 86 -3.88 -10.77 -0.16
C LEU A 86 -3.50 -11.36 1.20
N MET A 87 -3.51 -12.67 1.35
CA MET A 87 -3.13 -13.34 2.61
C MET A 87 -1.67 -13.13 2.96
N ASP A 88 -0.77 -13.17 1.97
CA ASP A 88 0.65 -12.86 2.16
C ASP A 88 0.87 -11.41 2.62
N ALA A 89 0.21 -10.44 1.97
CA ALA A 89 0.28 -9.04 2.36
C ALA A 89 -0.33 -8.79 3.76
N LYS A 90 -1.46 -9.44 4.06
CA LYS A 90 -2.07 -9.38 5.40
C LYS A 90 -1.13 -9.92 6.48
N ALA A 91 -0.47 -11.06 6.24
CA ALA A 91 0.47 -11.64 7.19
C ALA A 91 1.61 -10.67 7.52
N LYS A 92 2.18 -10.02 6.49
CA LYS A 92 3.20 -8.98 6.65
C LYS A 92 2.68 -7.76 7.42
N LEU A 93 1.46 -7.32 7.13
CA LEU A 93 0.84 -6.21 7.87
C LEU A 93 0.60 -6.57 9.34
N GLN A 94 0.18 -7.80 9.63
CA GLN A 94 0.03 -8.29 11.01
C GLN A 94 1.37 -8.29 11.74
N GLU A 95 2.43 -8.79 11.12
CA GLU A 95 3.78 -8.78 11.68
C GLU A 95 4.24 -7.35 12.00
N GLY A 96 4.10 -6.42 11.04
CA GLY A 96 4.43 -5.01 11.24
C GLY A 96 3.60 -4.35 12.35
N THR A 97 2.31 -4.70 12.44
CA THR A 97 1.42 -4.22 13.50
C THR A 97 1.88 -4.69 14.88
N PHE A 98 2.20 -5.97 15.03
CA PHE A 98 2.70 -6.51 16.29
C PHE A 98 4.06 -5.95 16.67
N TRP A 99 4.95 -5.77 15.69
CA TRP A 99 6.24 -5.14 15.94
C TRP A 99 6.07 -3.70 16.48
N LEU A 100 5.19 -2.91 15.90
CA LEU A 100 4.87 -1.56 16.38
C LEU A 100 4.28 -1.57 17.81
N MET A 101 3.38 -2.50 18.10
CA MET A 101 2.82 -2.64 19.44
C MET A 101 3.87 -2.96 20.50
N GLN A 102 4.87 -3.74 20.16
CA GLN A 102 5.94 -4.14 21.10
C GLN A 102 7.03 -3.05 21.21
N ASN A 103 7.44 -2.47 20.11
CA ASN A 103 8.63 -1.61 20.04
C ASN A 103 8.29 -0.12 20.02
N GLY A 104 7.14 0.26 19.44
CA GLY A 104 6.71 1.66 19.34
C GLY A 104 6.18 2.23 20.67
N LEU A 105 5.60 1.39 21.53
CA LEU A 105 5.15 1.83 22.85
C LEU A 105 6.31 2.06 23.83
N SER A 106 7.37 1.27 23.71
CA SER A 106 8.57 1.37 24.56
C SER A 106 9.52 2.49 24.12
N ASN A 107 9.56 2.78 22.82
CA ASN A 107 10.37 3.86 22.24
C ASN A 107 9.58 4.56 21.13
N PRO A 108 9.14 5.83 21.34
CA PRO A 108 8.42 6.61 20.34
C PRO A 108 9.18 6.83 19.03
N ASP A 109 10.53 6.87 19.06
CA ASP A 109 11.35 7.02 17.86
C ASP A 109 11.21 5.83 16.93
N ASN A 110 11.01 4.62 17.48
CA ASN A 110 10.72 3.44 16.68
C ASN A 110 9.39 3.58 15.93
N ALA A 111 8.36 4.11 16.58
CA ALA A 111 7.07 4.35 15.93
C ALA A 111 7.20 5.41 14.81
N GLY A 112 7.97 6.46 15.06
CA GLY A 112 8.28 7.49 14.06
C GLY A 112 9.01 6.92 12.84
N ALA A 113 10.10 6.19 13.07
CA ALA A 113 10.92 5.58 12.03
C ALA A 113 10.12 4.59 11.15
N ALA A 114 9.25 3.80 11.75
CA ALA A 114 8.44 2.80 11.08
C ALA A 114 7.21 3.38 10.35
N SER A 115 6.76 4.58 10.69
CA SER A 115 5.42 5.10 10.33
C SER A 115 5.14 5.12 8.84
N THR A 116 6.08 5.61 8.03
CA THR A 116 5.90 5.72 6.57
C THR A 116 5.85 4.35 5.89
N ASP A 117 6.74 3.44 6.29
CA ASP A 117 6.74 2.09 5.74
C ASP A 117 5.49 1.31 6.19
N TYR A 118 4.99 1.52 7.41
CA TYR A 118 3.73 0.94 7.86
C TYR A 118 2.53 1.48 7.06
N LEU A 119 2.46 2.78 6.78
CA LEU A 119 1.42 3.37 5.94
C LEU A 119 1.41 2.75 4.54
N HIS A 120 2.58 2.56 3.92
CA HIS A 120 2.69 1.93 2.61
C HIS A 120 2.30 0.45 2.64
N LEU A 121 2.74 -0.29 3.63
CA LEU A 121 2.37 -1.70 3.83
C LEU A 121 0.87 -1.87 4.01
N PHE A 122 0.25 -1.00 4.83
CA PHE A 122 -1.20 -0.99 5.02
C PHE A 122 -1.93 -0.66 3.71
N GLY A 123 -1.47 0.37 2.99
CA GLY A 123 -2.03 0.78 1.71
C GLY A 123 -1.96 -0.32 0.64
N LEU A 124 -0.84 -1.03 0.54
CA LEU A 124 -0.68 -2.16 -0.38
C LEU A 124 -1.63 -3.31 -0.01
N THR A 125 -1.79 -3.62 1.27
CA THR A 125 -2.72 -4.64 1.75
C THR A 125 -4.19 -4.27 1.46
N ALA A 126 -4.56 -3.01 1.70
CA ALA A 126 -5.90 -2.52 1.37
C ALA A 126 -6.18 -2.56 -0.14
N LEU A 127 -5.20 -2.19 -0.98
CA LEU A 127 -5.31 -2.31 -2.42
C LEU A 127 -5.41 -3.78 -2.87
N ALA A 128 -4.68 -4.69 -2.24
CA ALA A 128 -4.79 -6.12 -2.51
C ALA A 128 -6.21 -6.64 -2.21
N TYR A 129 -6.82 -6.16 -1.12
CA TYR A 129 -8.20 -6.49 -0.79
C TYR A 129 -9.19 -5.94 -1.85
N MET A 130 -9.00 -4.71 -2.32
CA MET A 130 -9.82 -4.16 -3.41
C MET A 130 -9.64 -4.95 -4.72
N TRP A 131 -8.41 -5.33 -5.06
CA TRP A 131 -8.16 -6.16 -6.25
C TRP A 131 -8.77 -7.57 -6.14
N ALA A 132 -8.79 -8.16 -4.95
CA ALA A 132 -9.47 -9.43 -4.71
C ALA A 132 -10.99 -9.31 -4.98
N GLN A 133 -11.64 -8.23 -4.51
CA GLN A 133 -13.06 -7.96 -4.78
C GLN A 133 -13.34 -7.70 -6.26
N ILE A 134 -12.49 -6.91 -6.92
CA ILE A 134 -12.59 -6.67 -8.37
C ILE A 134 -12.45 -7.99 -9.14
N ALA A 135 -11.50 -8.84 -8.75
CA ALA A 135 -11.27 -10.12 -9.43
C ALA A 135 -12.48 -11.06 -9.29
N VAL A 136 -13.06 -11.18 -8.10
CA VAL A 136 -14.27 -11.99 -7.87
C VAL A 136 -15.42 -11.47 -8.71
N THR A 137 -15.65 -10.15 -8.72
CA THR A 137 -16.72 -9.54 -9.51
C THR A 137 -16.52 -9.74 -11.02
N ALA A 138 -15.29 -9.49 -11.51
CA ALA A 138 -14.97 -9.68 -12.92
C ALA A 138 -15.11 -11.15 -13.37
N GLN A 139 -14.65 -12.07 -12.54
CA GLN A 139 -14.77 -13.50 -12.82
C GLN A 139 -16.24 -13.94 -12.88
N ALA A 140 -17.07 -13.50 -11.94
CA ALA A 140 -18.50 -13.80 -11.93
C ALA A 140 -19.23 -13.28 -13.18
N ARG A 141 -18.84 -12.10 -13.70
CA ARG A 141 -19.39 -11.57 -14.96
C ARG A 141 -19.00 -12.42 -16.17
N ILE A 142 -17.75 -12.83 -16.23
CA ILE A 142 -17.25 -13.71 -17.31
C ILE A 142 -18.01 -15.05 -17.28
N GLU A 143 -18.18 -15.68 -16.11
CA GLU A 143 -18.91 -16.92 -15.91
C GLU A 143 -20.40 -16.80 -16.26
N ALA A 144 -20.97 -15.61 -16.05
CA ALA A 144 -22.34 -15.31 -16.47
C ALA A 144 -22.50 -15.07 -17.99
N GLY A 145 -21.41 -15.17 -18.78
CA GLY A 145 -21.43 -15.00 -20.22
C GLY A 145 -21.34 -13.54 -20.70
N ASP A 146 -20.96 -12.60 -19.81
CA ASP A 146 -20.71 -11.21 -20.19
C ASP A 146 -19.44 -11.14 -21.05
N ALA A 147 -19.59 -10.79 -22.32
CA ALA A 147 -18.51 -10.77 -23.32
C ALA A 147 -17.71 -9.46 -23.32
N ASP A 148 -17.97 -8.53 -22.40
CA ASP A 148 -17.21 -7.26 -22.35
C ASP A 148 -15.74 -7.54 -22.01
N PRO A 149 -14.80 -7.15 -22.89
CA PRO A 149 -13.36 -7.37 -22.68
C PRO A 149 -12.81 -6.64 -21.43
N PHE A 150 -13.56 -5.70 -20.88
CA PHE A 150 -13.22 -4.98 -19.67
C PHE A 150 -12.93 -5.92 -18.50
N TYR A 151 -13.74 -6.99 -18.30
CA TYR A 151 -13.56 -7.90 -17.17
C TYR A 151 -12.27 -8.73 -17.30
N ALA A 152 -11.96 -9.24 -18.48
CA ALA A 152 -10.71 -9.95 -18.73
C ALA A 152 -9.48 -9.02 -18.56
N ALA A 153 -9.58 -7.78 -19.01
CA ALA A 153 -8.55 -6.78 -18.84
C ALA A 153 -8.33 -6.48 -17.34
N LYS A 154 -9.40 -6.39 -16.52
CA LYS A 154 -9.28 -6.19 -15.07
C LYS A 154 -8.55 -7.33 -14.39
N LEU A 155 -8.82 -8.58 -14.74
CA LEU A 155 -8.08 -9.72 -14.20
C LEU A 155 -6.59 -9.67 -14.56
N THR A 156 -6.26 -9.27 -15.79
CA THR A 156 -4.87 -9.12 -16.23
C THR A 156 -4.14 -8.00 -15.46
N VAL A 157 -4.75 -6.83 -15.32
CA VAL A 157 -4.18 -5.71 -14.57
C VAL A 157 -4.04 -6.05 -13.10
N GLY A 158 -5.02 -6.72 -12.51
CA GLY A 158 -4.95 -7.16 -11.12
C GLY A 158 -3.83 -8.18 -10.87
N ARG A 159 -3.61 -9.13 -11.80
CA ARG A 159 -2.46 -10.05 -11.73
C ARG A 159 -1.13 -9.30 -11.80
N TYR A 160 -1.03 -8.27 -12.64
CA TYR A 160 0.16 -7.40 -12.67
C TYR A 160 0.38 -6.74 -11.30
N PHE A 161 -0.68 -6.20 -10.67
CA PHE A 161 -0.58 -5.63 -9.32
C PHE A 161 -0.04 -6.66 -8.31
N VAL A 162 -0.64 -7.86 -8.27
CA VAL A 162 -0.23 -8.91 -7.32
C VAL A 162 1.22 -9.35 -7.54
N GLN A 163 1.65 -9.46 -8.80
CA GLN A 163 2.99 -10.00 -9.12
C GLN A 163 4.10 -8.94 -9.12
N ARG A 164 3.79 -7.67 -9.38
CA ARG A 164 4.80 -6.64 -9.63
C ARG A 164 4.80 -5.49 -8.63
N LEU A 165 3.67 -5.21 -7.98
CA LEU A 165 3.58 -4.09 -7.04
C LEU A 165 3.44 -4.57 -5.59
N LEU A 166 2.61 -5.59 -5.37
CA LEU A 166 2.36 -6.12 -4.03
C LEU A 166 3.61 -6.69 -3.32
N PRO A 167 4.62 -7.26 -4.01
CA PRO A 167 5.86 -7.69 -3.37
C PRO A 167 6.62 -6.60 -2.62
N ASP A 168 6.42 -5.31 -2.94
CA ASP A 168 6.97 -4.20 -2.18
C ASP A 168 6.55 -4.19 -0.70
N ALA A 169 5.46 -4.88 -0.35
CA ALA A 169 5.02 -5.12 1.02
C ALA A 169 6.12 -5.77 1.89
N GLY A 170 6.90 -6.71 1.31
CA GLY A 170 8.04 -7.32 2.00
C GLY A 170 9.17 -6.34 2.27
N ALA A 171 9.46 -5.45 1.32
CA ALA A 171 10.48 -4.42 1.49
C ALA A 171 10.07 -3.39 2.57
N HIS A 172 8.79 -3.02 2.61
CA HIS A 172 8.28 -2.13 3.66
C HIS A 172 8.34 -2.77 5.04
N LEU A 173 7.96 -4.05 5.17
CA LEU A 173 8.08 -4.77 6.43
C LEU A 173 9.55 -4.84 6.90
N ALA A 174 10.47 -5.17 6.02
CA ALA A 174 11.90 -5.27 6.35
C ALA A 174 12.47 -3.94 6.86
N LYS A 175 12.09 -2.81 6.25
CA LYS A 175 12.52 -1.48 6.71
C LYS A 175 11.85 -1.09 8.03
N LEU A 176 10.55 -1.33 8.16
CA LEU A 176 9.78 -1.03 9.36
C LEU A 176 10.41 -1.65 10.60
N THR A 177 10.84 -2.90 10.49
CA THR A 177 11.38 -3.67 11.64
C THR A 177 12.82 -3.34 12.01
N THR A 178 13.52 -2.47 11.26
CA THR A 178 14.89 -2.05 11.61
C THR A 178 14.97 -1.13 12.84
N GLY A 179 13.85 -0.47 13.20
CA GLY A 179 13.83 0.49 14.31
C GLY A 179 14.48 1.82 13.97
N SER A 180 14.71 2.63 15.00
CA SER A 180 15.19 4.02 14.90
C SER A 180 16.68 4.19 15.17
N GLU A 181 17.39 3.16 15.62
CA GLU A 181 18.76 3.26 16.14
C GLU A 181 19.70 3.97 15.15
N LEU A 182 19.74 3.52 13.88
CA LEU A 182 20.59 4.15 12.87
C LEU A 182 20.15 5.56 12.48
N MET A 183 18.84 5.84 12.50
CA MET A 183 18.32 7.17 12.18
C MET A 183 18.68 8.19 13.25
N MET A 184 18.80 7.75 14.50
CA MET A 184 19.11 8.58 15.67
C MET A 184 20.59 8.50 16.09
N ALA A 185 21.43 7.80 15.34
CA ALA A 185 22.83 7.56 15.70
C ALA A 185 23.73 8.81 15.63
N LEU A 186 23.39 9.76 14.74
CA LEU A 186 24.15 10.99 14.58
C LEU A 186 23.52 12.14 15.40
N PRO A 187 24.32 12.89 16.14
CA PRO A 187 23.82 14.10 16.81
C PRO A 187 23.50 15.21 15.78
N ALA A 188 22.62 16.14 16.15
CA ALA A 188 22.18 17.22 15.25
C ALA A 188 23.34 18.07 14.70
N GLU A 189 24.42 18.21 15.47
CA GLU A 189 25.60 18.97 15.11
C GLU A 189 26.48 18.29 14.04
N ALA A 190 26.17 17.02 13.70
CA ALA A 190 26.87 16.28 12.65
C ALA A 190 26.30 16.52 11.23
N PHE A 191 25.24 17.35 11.10
CA PHE A 191 24.59 17.68 9.82
C PHE A 191 24.96 19.06 9.29
#